data_8b0d1d0025a9a222a517d3ab6e698eed
#
_entry.id   8b0d1d0025a9a222a517d3ab6e698eed
#
_cell.length_a   1.000
_cell.length_b   1.000
_cell.length_c   1.000
_cell.angle_alpha   90.00
_cell.angle_beta   90.00
_cell.angle_gamma   90.00
#
_symmetry.space_group_name_H-M   'P 1'
#
loop_
_entity.id
_entity.type
_entity.pdbx_description
1 polymer ?
#
loop_
_entity_poly.entity_id
_entity_poly.type
_entity_poly.pdbx_seq_one_letter_code
_entity_poly.pdbx_strand_id
1 'polypeptide(L)'
;TASSLLVEPERTNLIPYSEDYTSGWTSYQASVTPSQFNALTNTNNATLLYPTISSSYASLFDSDNLTLGVYTFSVFAKESGKDFLCIDDTFGGKNWFNLSNGTLGTINSGYTAKIENYGNGWYKCSVTNNSNIAFDYKVIYIVTDADNSLTITKNGTDGILLFGSQTELGSYPTSYIPTSGSSVTRVQDQYSKT
;
A
#
# COMPACT_ATOMS: atom_id res chain seq x y z
N THR A 1 -21.39 -24.16 8.77
CA THR A 1 -21.07 -22.74 8.71
C THR A 1 -21.51 -22.20 7.36
N ALA A 2 -22.50 -21.30 7.35
CA ALA A 2 -22.90 -20.64 6.12
C ALA A 2 -21.73 -19.76 5.61
N SER A 3 -21.22 -20.01 4.41
CA SER A 3 -20.31 -19.10 3.74
C SER A 3 -21.10 -17.87 3.33
N SER A 4 -20.71 -16.67 3.81
CA SER A 4 -21.29 -15.44 3.31
C SER A 4 -20.72 -15.16 1.93
N LEU A 5 -21.57 -14.89 0.95
CA LEU A 5 -21.15 -14.39 -0.34
C LEU A 5 -20.69 -12.92 -0.16
N LEU A 6 -19.44 -12.65 -0.49
CA LEU A 6 -18.94 -11.27 -0.60
C LEU A 6 -19.36 -10.75 -1.97
N VAL A 7 -20.22 -9.75 -1.99
CA VAL A 7 -20.59 -9.02 -3.22
C VAL A 7 -19.86 -7.69 -3.21
N GLU A 8 -19.00 -7.47 -4.18
CA GLU A 8 -18.20 -6.26 -4.28
C GLU A 8 -18.70 -5.35 -5.41
N PRO A 9 -18.70 -4.02 -5.21
CA PRO A 9 -19.06 -3.05 -6.25
C PRO A 9 -18.01 -3.04 -7.36
N GLU A 10 -18.36 -2.42 -8.48
CA GLU A 10 -17.36 -2.04 -9.48
C GLU A 10 -16.30 -1.17 -8.84
N ARG A 11 -15.02 -1.48 -9.12
CA ARG A 11 -13.85 -0.72 -8.66
C ARG A 11 -12.75 -0.76 -9.70
N THR A 12 -11.97 0.32 -9.73
CA THR A 12 -10.80 0.47 -10.58
C THR A 12 -9.57 0.61 -9.70
N ASN A 13 -8.57 -0.26 -9.90
CA ASN A 13 -7.23 0.02 -9.39
C ASN A 13 -6.56 1.05 -10.30
N LEU A 14 -6.28 2.22 -9.76
CA LEU A 14 -5.70 3.36 -10.48
C LEU A 14 -4.16 3.29 -10.59
N ILE A 15 -3.51 2.41 -9.83
CA ILE A 15 -2.06 2.15 -9.94
C ILE A 15 -1.79 1.35 -11.22
N PRO A 16 -0.97 1.84 -12.17
CA PRO A 16 -0.73 1.12 -13.44
C PRO A 16 0.10 -0.15 -13.27
N TYR A 17 1.02 -0.18 -12.29
CA TYR A 17 1.95 -1.28 -12.03
C TYR A 17 1.86 -1.69 -10.57
N SER A 18 0.86 -2.52 -10.25
CA SER A 18 0.53 -2.84 -8.86
C SER A 18 1.48 -3.86 -8.20
N GLU A 19 2.26 -4.59 -8.99
CA GLU A 19 3.25 -5.58 -8.51
C GLU A 19 4.67 -5.26 -8.99
N ASP A 20 4.82 -4.47 -10.06
CA ASP A 20 6.13 -4.06 -10.60
C ASP A 20 6.49 -2.65 -10.12
N TYR A 21 7.21 -2.58 -9.02
CA TYR A 21 7.68 -1.33 -8.42
C TYR A 21 8.96 -0.77 -9.11
N THR A 22 9.39 -1.37 -10.23
CA THR A 22 10.49 -0.85 -11.06
C THR A 22 9.99 -0.03 -12.25
N SER A 23 8.69 -0.12 -12.56
CA SER A 23 8.03 0.56 -13.67
C SER A 23 6.95 1.52 -13.16
N GLY A 24 6.98 2.79 -13.60
CA GLY A 24 5.99 3.80 -13.22
C GLY A 24 6.11 4.33 -11.79
N TRP A 25 7.06 3.84 -11.01
CA TRP A 25 7.32 4.29 -9.65
C TRP A 25 8.61 5.11 -9.58
N THR A 26 8.64 6.08 -8.67
CA THR A 26 9.82 6.90 -8.39
C THR A 26 10.27 6.65 -6.95
N SER A 27 11.58 6.46 -6.76
CA SER A 27 12.17 6.32 -5.42
C SER A 27 12.94 7.57 -5.02
N TYR A 28 12.87 7.93 -3.74
CA TYR A 28 13.67 9.01 -3.14
C TYR A 28 14.41 8.47 -1.91
N GLN A 29 15.74 8.55 -1.94
CA GLN A 29 16.63 8.01 -0.89
C GLN A 29 16.36 6.53 -0.52
N ALA A 30 15.70 5.82 -1.44
CA ALA A 30 15.34 4.42 -1.34
C ALA A 30 15.69 3.68 -2.63
N SER A 31 15.70 2.37 -2.57
CA SER A 31 15.83 1.50 -3.72
C SER A 31 14.87 0.34 -3.58
N VAL A 32 14.59 -0.34 -4.70
CA VAL A 32 13.74 -1.52 -4.76
C VAL A 32 14.51 -2.70 -5.32
N THR A 33 14.26 -3.88 -4.77
CA THR A 33 14.73 -5.16 -5.31
C THR A 33 13.52 -6.05 -5.58
N PRO A 34 13.17 -6.28 -6.86
CA PRO A 34 12.01 -7.10 -7.23
C PRO A 34 12.29 -8.60 -7.03
N SER A 35 11.30 -9.42 -7.35
CA SER A 35 11.39 -10.88 -7.36
C SER A 35 11.69 -11.51 -5.99
N GLN A 36 11.21 -10.90 -4.91
CA GLN A 36 11.26 -11.46 -3.57
C GLN A 36 10.15 -12.49 -3.39
N PHE A 37 10.41 -13.54 -2.59
CA PHE A 37 9.41 -14.56 -2.33
C PHE A 37 8.20 -13.98 -1.57
N ASN A 38 7.02 -14.27 -2.11
CA ASN A 38 5.73 -13.87 -1.55
C ASN A 38 4.96 -15.10 -1.11
N ALA A 39 4.82 -15.30 0.20
CA ALA A 39 4.11 -16.42 0.77
C ALA A 39 2.58 -16.39 0.55
N LEU A 40 2.00 -15.24 0.15
CA LEU A 40 0.58 -15.12 -0.17
C LEU A 40 0.23 -15.75 -1.52
N THR A 41 1.14 -15.62 -2.49
CA THR A 41 0.97 -16.12 -3.87
C THR A 41 1.79 -17.37 -4.15
N ASN A 42 2.72 -17.72 -3.25
CA ASN A 42 3.73 -18.78 -3.42
C ASN A 42 4.60 -18.58 -4.68
N THR A 43 4.89 -17.32 -5.01
CA THR A 43 5.71 -16.92 -6.16
C THR A 43 6.71 -15.83 -5.77
N ASN A 44 7.62 -15.46 -6.67
CA ASN A 44 8.59 -14.39 -6.46
C ASN A 44 8.08 -13.08 -7.07
N ASN A 45 6.98 -12.53 -6.54
CA ASN A 45 6.35 -11.29 -7.03
C ASN A 45 6.25 -10.19 -5.96
N ALA A 46 6.92 -10.35 -4.82
CA ALA A 46 7.11 -9.24 -3.88
C ALA A 46 8.33 -8.40 -4.25
N THR A 47 8.36 -7.16 -3.78
CA THR A 47 9.47 -6.24 -3.97
C THR A 47 9.95 -5.73 -2.61
N LEU A 48 11.26 -5.78 -2.37
CA LEU A 48 11.88 -5.19 -1.18
C LEU A 48 12.09 -3.70 -1.43
N LEU A 49 11.52 -2.86 -0.58
CA LEU A 49 11.79 -1.41 -0.48
C LEU A 49 12.72 -1.18 0.70
N TYR A 50 13.88 -0.54 0.48
CA TYR A 50 14.87 -0.28 1.51
C TYR A 50 15.57 1.08 1.33
N PRO A 51 16.06 1.73 2.40
CA PRO A 51 16.76 3.01 2.32
C PRO A 51 18.17 2.84 1.70
N THR A 52 18.58 3.77 0.86
CA THR A 52 19.94 3.80 0.28
C THR A 52 20.93 4.56 1.17
N ILE A 53 20.45 5.45 2.01
CA ILE A 53 21.21 6.22 3.00
C ILE A 53 20.42 6.31 4.30
N SER A 54 21.11 6.61 5.43
CA SER A 54 20.42 7.06 6.64
C SER A 54 19.94 8.49 6.42
N SER A 55 18.65 8.74 6.64
CA SER A 55 18.03 10.02 6.30
C SER A 55 16.79 10.29 7.15
N SER A 56 16.19 11.45 6.91
CA SER A 56 14.87 11.79 7.48
C SER A 56 13.71 11.42 6.58
N TYR A 57 13.96 10.75 5.44
CA TYR A 57 12.92 10.40 4.49
C TYR A 57 13.43 9.40 3.44
N ALA A 58 12.81 8.24 3.33
CA ALA A 58 13.08 7.25 2.30
C ALA A 58 11.76 6.71 1.75
N SER A 59 11.47 6.94 0.47
CA SER A 59 10.14 6.67 -0.07
C SER A 59 10.14 6.10 -1.48
N LEU A 60 9.01 5.52 -1.83
CA LEU A 60 8.62 5.05 -3.16
C LEU A 60 7.21 5.58 -3.46
N PHE A 61 6.99 6.19 -4.62
CA PHE A 61 5.71 6.82 -4.94
C PHE A 61 5.34 6.72 -6.42
N ASP A 62 4.02 6.69 -6.68
CA ASP A 62 3.41 6.90 -8.00
C ASP A 62 2.98 8.37 -8.09
N SER A 63 3.55 9.11 -9.04
CA SER A 63 3.45 10.57 -9.13
C SER A 63 2.29 11.08 -10.02
N ASP A 64 1.39 10.21 -10.42
CA ASP A 64 0.20 10.64 -11.15
C ASP A 64 -0.84 11.27 -10.22
N ASN A 65 -1.48 12.33 -10.69
CA ASN A 65 -2.47 13.06 -9.90
C ASN A 65 -3.80 12.30 -9.80
N LEU A 66 -4.49 12.49 -8.68
CA LEU A 66 -5.88 12.08 -8.49
C LEU A 66 -6.80 13.30 -8.52
N THR A 67 -7.94 13.17 -9.18
CA THR A 67 -9.00 14.19 -9.18
C THR A 67 -9.70 14.26 -7.82
N LEU A 68 -10.66 15.19 -7.67
CA LEU A 68 -11.47 15.28 -6.45
C LEU A 68 -12.16 13.95 -6.16
N GLY A 69 -11.99 13.43 -4.95
CA GLY A 69 -12.62 12.18 -4.54
C GLY A 69 -12.26 11.74 -3.11
N VAL A 70 -13.02 10.78 -2.62
CA VAL A 70 -12.65 9.96 -1.46
C VAL A 70 -11.94 8.72 -1.98
N TYR A 71 -10.68 8.54 -1.63
CA TYR A 71 -9.86 7.43 -2.12
C TYR A 71 -9.44 6.52 -0.98
N THR A 72 -9.30 5.25 -1.31
CA THR A 72 -8.66 4.25 -0.45
C THR A 72 -7.38 3.77 -1.09
N PHE A 73 -6.28 3.86 -0.34
CA PHE A 73 -4.96 3.38 -0.68
C PHE A 73 -4.71 2.08 0.08
N SER A 74 -4.29 1.02 -0.59
CA SER A 74 -3.99 -0.24 0.08
C SER A 74 -2.79 -0.96 -0.56
N VAL A 75 -2.09 -1.73 0.28
CA VAL A 75 -0.93 -2.54 -0.13
C VAL A 75 -0.77 -3.70 0.82
N PHE A 76 -0.29 -4.83 0.33
CA PHE A 76 0.24 -5.89 1.17
C PHE A 76 1.69 -5.58 1.51
N ALA A 77 2.01 -5.59 2.80
CA ALA A 77 3.33 -5.29 3.31
C ALA A 77 3.78 -6.32 4.35
N LYS A 78 5.09 -6.51 4.43
CA LYS A 78 5.72 -7.39 5.42
C LYS A 78 7.04 -6.79 5.87
N GLU A 79 7.34 -6.92 7.16
CA GLU A 79 8.64 -6.60 7.74
C GLU A 79 9.77 -7.41 7.07
N SER A 80 10.87 -6.74 6.80
CA SER A 80 12.12 -7.31 6.29
C SER A 80 13.32 -6.54 6.87
N GLY A 81 13.40 -6.48 8.20
CA GLY A 81 14.40 -5.72 8.95
C GLY A 81 13.98 -4.28 9.29
N LYS A 82 12.84 -3.80 8.79
CA LYS A 82 12.21 -2.54 9.16
C LYS A 82 10.75 -2.76 9.53
N ASP A 83 10.36 -2.22 10.69
CA ASP A 83 9.09 -2.53 11.33
C ASP A 83 7.94 -1.66 10.84
N PHE A 84 8.21 -0.45 10.33
CA PHE A 84 7.15 0.51 10.04
C PHE A 84 7.05 0.88 8.57
N LEU A 85 5.82 0.77 8.06
CA LEU A 85 5.36 1.39 6.82
C LEU A 85 4.57 2.65 7.15
N CYS A 86 4.84 3.77 6.48
CA CYS A 86 3.94 4.90 6.44
C CYS A 86 3.33 5.03 5.04
N ILE A 87 2.00 5.13 4.96
CA ILE A 87 1.30 5.50 3.74
C ILE A 87 0.95 6.99 3.81
N ASP A 88 1.38 7.75 2.82
CA ASP A 88 1.22 9.21 2.74
C ASP A 88 0.57 9.59 1.39
N ASP A 89 -0.04 10.78 1.33
CA ASP A 89 -0.76 11.29 0.16
C ASP A 89 -0.38 12.72 -0.25
N THR A 90 0.77 13.24 0.20
CA THR A 90 1.27 14.61 -0.03
C THR A 90 0.62 15.76 0.74
N PHE A 91 -0.61 15.62 1.22
CA PHE A 91 -1.25 16.65 2.04
C PHE A 91 -0.96 16.52 3.55
N GLY A 92 0.06 15.72 3.89
CA GLY A 92 0.44 15.47 5.28
C GLY A 92 -0.38 14.37 5.93
N GLY A 93 -1.10 13.59 5.13
CA GLY A 93 -1.90 12.43 5.55
C GLY A 93 -1.07 11.20 5.88
N LYS A 94 0.01 11.37 6.65
CA LYS A 94 0.90 10.28 7.06
C LYS A 94 0.21 9.35 8.05
N ASN A 95 0.22 8.06 7.71
CA ASN A 95 -0.46 7.03 8.48
C ASN A 95 0.49 5.83 8.65
N TRP A 96 0.85 5.49 9.88
CA TRP A 96 1.85 4.48 10.20
C TRP A 96 1.23 3.13 10.53
N PHE A 97 1.93 2.08 10.11
CA PHE A 97 1.59 0.68 10.32
C PHE A 97 2.81 -0.05 10.90
N ASN A 98 2.64 -0.71 12.04
CA ASN A 98 3.65 -1.57 12.61
C ASN A 98 3.53 -2.99 12.04
N LEU A 99 4.48 -3.37 11.19
CA LEU A 99 4.49 -4.67 10.50
C LEU A 99 5.08 -5.80 11.35
N SER A 100 5.78 -5.47 12.45
CA SER A 100 6.35 -6.52 13.34
C SER A 100 5.29 -7.17 14.22
N ASN A 101 4.22 -6.45 14.54
CA ASN A 101 3.15 -6.95 15.41
C ASN A 101 1.72 -6.82 14.83
N GLY A 102 1.57 -6.21 13.65
CA GLY A 102 0.28 -6.07 12.96
C GLY A 102 -0.65 -5.08 13.63
N THR A 103 -0.15 -3.97 14.15
CA THR A 103 -0.96 -2.92 14.77
C THR A 103 -0.90 -1.61 13.98
N LEU A 104 -1.93 -0.79 14.13
CA LEU A 104 -1.88 0.59 13.67
C LEU A 104 -0.91 1.38 14.54
N GLY A 105 -0.09 2.20 13.91
CA GLY A 105 0.63 3.29 14.53
C GLY A 105 -0.22 4.57 14.57
N THR A 106 0.44 5.72 14.52
CA THR A 106 -0.21 7.03 14.46
C THR A 106 -0.98 7.20 13.13
N ILE A 107 -2.25 7.55 13.24
CA ILE A 107 -3.12 7.82 12.10
C ILE A 107 -3.48 9.30 12.10
N ASN A 108 -3.32 9.96 10.96
CA ASN A 108 -3.63 11.38 10.81
C ASN A 108 -5.14 11.61 10.94
N SER A 109 -5.52 12.72 11.57
CA SER A 109 -6.92 13.14 11.65
C SER A 109 -7.47 13.41 10.25
N GLY A 110 -8.65 12.91 9.93
CA GLY A 110 -9.24 12.99 8.59
C GLY A 110 -8.98 11.75 7.74
N TYR A 111 -8.35 10.72 8.29
CA TYR A 111 -8.15 9.42 7.65
C TYR A 111 -8.74 8.29 8.49
N THR A 112 -9.12 7.23 7.81
CA THR A 112 -9.47 5.94 8.42
C THR A 112 -8.45 4.91 7.94
N ALA A 113 -7.83 4.19 8.87
CA ALA A 113 -6.84 3.17 8.53
C ALA A 113 -7.24 1.80 9.06
N LYS A 114 -6.78 0.74 8.37
CA LYS A 114 -6.98 -0.64 8.78
C LYS A 114 -5.73 -1.44 8.46
N ILE A 115 -5.36 -2.36 9.37
CA ILE A 115 -4.35 -3.37 9.16
C ILE A 115 -4.98 -4.75 9.35
N GLU A 116 -4.80 -5.65 8.40
CA GLU A 116 -5.40 -6.98 8.39
C GLU A 116 -4.32 -8.03 8.22
N ASN A 117 -4.31 -9.04 9.09
CA ASN A 117 -3.34 -10.13 9.05
C ASN A 117 -3.73 -11.15 7.95
N TYR A 118 -2.83 -11.35 7.00
CA TYR A 118 -2.98 -12.33 5.91
C TYR A 118 -2.11 -13.58 6.09
N GLY A 119 -1.45 -13.71 7.26
CA GLY A 119 -0.58 -14.83 7.59
C GLY A 119 0.86 -14.66 7.09
N ASN A 120 1.76 -15.50 7.60
CA ASN A 120 3.18 -15.51 7.23
C ASN A 120 3.90 -14.15 7.41
N GLY A 121 3.42 -13.29 8.33
CA GLY A 121 3.94 -11.94 8.55
C GLY A 121 3.49 -10.90 7.53
N TRP A 122 2.59 -11.24 6.62
CA TRP A 122 2.00 -10.30 5.67
C TRP A 122 0.75 -9.63 6.25
N TYR A 123 0.64 -8.33 6.01
CA TYR A 123 -0.51 -7.51 6.39
C TYR A 123 -1.03 -6.73 5.19
N LYS A 124 -2.35 -6.65 5.03
CA LYS A 124 -2.96 -5.65 4.16
C LYS A 124 -3.12 -4.37 4.96
N CYS A 125 -2.38 -3.35 4.58
CA CYS A 125 -2.45 -2.00 5.14
C CYS A 125 -3.33 -1.15 4.23
N SER A 126 -4.31 -0.45 4.79
CA SER A 126 -5.17 0.44 4.00
C SER A 126 -5.46 1.74 4.72
N VAL A 127 -5.56 2.82 3.93
CA VAL A 127 -5.85 4.18 4.38
C VAL A 127 -6.91 4.77 3.47
N THR A 128 -7.96 5.33 4.04
CA THR A 128 -9.00 6.08 3.33
C THR A 128 -8.95 7.54 3.77
N ASN A 129 -8.87 8.46 2.82
CA ASN A 129 -9.10 9.87 3.12
C ASN A 129 -10.60 10.11 3.32
N ASN A 130 -10.97 10.83 4.38
CA ASN A 130 -12.38 11.07 4.72
C ASN A 130 -12.95 12.36 4.08
N SER A 131 -12.21 12.98 3.18
CA SER A 131 -12.56 14.24 2.53
C SER A 131 -12.50 14.13 1.01
N ASN A 132 -13.36 14.86 0.34
CA ASN A 132 -13.35 14.95 -1.11
C ASN A 132 -12.28 15.96 -1.57
N ILE A 133 -11.05 15.49 -1.77
CA ILE A 133 -9.88 16.30 -2.16
C ILE A 133 -9.19 15.69 -3.38
N ALA A 134 -8.40 16.51 -4.08
CA ALA A 134 -7.49 16.05 -5.13
C ALA A 134 -6.11 15.77 -4.53
N PHE A 135 -5.34 14.90 -5.17
CA PHE A 135 -4.00 14.52 -4.72
C PHE A 135 -2.98 14.70 -5.84
N ASP A 136 -1.75 15.09 -5.50
CA ASP A 136 -0.65 15.20 -6.44
C ASP A 136 0.02 13.85 -6.73
N TYR A 137 -0.28 12.84 -5.94
CA TYR A 137 0.25 11.47 -6.07
C TYR A 137 -0.86 10.46 -5.85
N LYS A 138 -0.78 9.32 -6.53
CA LYS A 138 -1.70 8.21 -6.26
C LYS A 138 -1.43 7.57 -4.91
N VAL A 139 -0.16 7.50 -4.50
CA VAL A 139 0.26 6.98 -3.18
C VAL A 139 1.74 7.23 -2.97
N ILE A 140 2.16 7.38 -1.70
CA ILE A 140 3.55 7.39 -1.26
C ILE A 140 3.72 6.34 -0.18
N TYR A 141 4.68 5.42 -0.36
CA TYR A 141 5.13 4.48 0.66
C TYR A 141 6.45 4.95 1.25
N ILE A 142 6.51 5.07 2.57
CA ILE A 142 7.69 5.50 3.31
C ILE A 142 8.08 4.37 4.25
N VAL A 143 9.35 3.95 4.20
CA VAL A 143 9.91 3.02 5.19
C VAL A 143 10.54 3.84 6.32
N THR A 144 10.24 3.49 7.58
CA THR A 144 10.70 4.23 8.76
C THR A 144 11.14 3.30 9.88
N ASP A 145 11.94 3.85 10.81
CA ASP A 145 12.42 3.10 11.99
C ASP A 145 11.40 3.09 13.15
N ALA A 146 10.45 4.04 13.17
CA ALA A 146 9.53 4.20 14.28
C ALA A 146 8.19 4.81 13.87
N ASP A 147 7.19 4.63 14.73
CA ASP A 147 5.90 5.31 14.62
C ASP A 147 6.05 6.83 14.70
N ASN A 148 5.22 7.53 13.95
CA ASN A 148 5.17 9.00 13.88
C ASN A 148 6.55 9.65 13.64
N SER A 149 7.42 8.95 12.93
CA SER A 149 8.76 9.40 12.57
C SER A 149 9.02 9.11 11.09
N LEU A 150 9.75 9.99 10.42
CA LEU A 150 10.22 9.75 9.05
C LEU A 150 11.70 9.34 9.02
N THR A 151 12.36 9.37 10.20
CA THR A 151 13.76 8.98 10.30
C THR A 151 13.94 7.51 9.94
N ILE A 152 14.93 7.24 9.13
CA ILE A 152 15.32 5.90 8.73
C ILE A 152 16.85 5.73 8.84
N THR A 153 17.27 4.67 9.47
CA THR A 153 18.67 4.26 9.56
C THR A 153 18.94 3.19 8.52
N LYS A 154 19.89 3.43 7.63
CA LYS A 154 20.36 2.42 6.69
C LYS A 154 21.14 1.33 7.46
N ASN A 155 20.75 0.09 7.26
CA ASN A 155 21.45 -1.08 7.77
C ASN A 155 21.39 -2.18 6.69
N GLY A 156 22.40 -2.24 5.84
CA GLY A 156 22.43 -3.17 4.72
C GLY A 156 21.25 -2.94 3.76
N THR A 157 20.44 -3.96 3.58
CA THR A 157 19.21 -3.97 2.78
C THR A 157 17.96 -4.18 3.67
N ASP A 158 18.05 -3.84 4.96
CA ASP A 158 16.88 -3.86 5.84
C ASP A 158 15.81 -2.89 5.30
N GLY A 159 14.60 -3.40 5.15
CA GLY A 159 13.49 -2.67 4.53
C GLY A 159 12.15 -3.32 4.83
N ILE A 160 11.22 -3.15 3.92
CA ILE A 160 9.90 -3.79 3.95
C ILE A 160 9.62 -4.47 2.60
N LEU A 161 8.90 -5.57 2.61
CA LEU A 161 8.39 -6.19 1.40
C LEU A 161 7.03 -5.59 1.05
N LEU A 162 6.82 -5.28 -0.22
CA LEU A 162 5.58 -4.75 -0.78
C LEU A 162 5.03 -5.69 -1.86
N PHE A 163 3.70 -5.76 -1.95
CA PHE A 163 2.97 -6.48 -2.99
C PHE A 163 1.58 -5.89 -3.17
N GLY A 164 1.09 -5.84 -4.41
CA GLY A 164 -0.31 -5.57 -4.69
C GLY A 164 -0.79 -4.18 -4.27
N SER A 165 -0.11 -3.12 -4.72
CA SER A 165 -0.55 -1.74 -4.51
C SER A 165 -1.86 -1.47 -5.21
N GLN A 166 -2.78 -0.79 -4.53
CA GLN A 166 -4.09 -0.44 -5.07
C GLN A 166 -4.54 0.93 -4.56
N THR A 167 -4.97 1.78 -5.48
CA THR A 167 -5.65 3.04 -5.21
C THR A 167 -7.00 3.03 -5.89
N GLU A 168 -8.07 3.21 -5.13
CA GLU A 168 -9.45 3.10 -5.57
C GLU A 168 -10.25 4.34 -5.19
N LEU A 169 -11.14 4.80 -6.05
CA LEU A 169 -12.18 5.75 -5.67
C LEU A 169 -13.22 5.02 -4.81
N GLY A 170 -13.35 5.41 -3.55
CA GLY A 170 -14.27 4.81 -2.59
C GLY A 170 -13.75 4.88 -1.15
N SER A 171 -14.63 4.61 -0.20
CA SER A 171 -14.40 4.78 1.24
C SER A 171 -13.92 3.51 1.97
N TYR A 172 -13.58 2.47 1.25
CA TYR A 172 -13.02 1.22 1.80
C TYR A 172 -12.28 0.44 0.71
N PRO A 173 -11.27 -0.38 1.07
CA PRO A 173 -10.55 -1.21 0.13
C PRO A 173 -11.41 -2.41 -0.28
N THR A 174 -11.38 -2.76 -1.57
CA THR A 174 -11.96 -4.00 -2.07
C THR A 174 -10.90 -5.10 -2.24
N SER A 175 -11.29 -6.25 -2.78
CA SER A 175 -10.35 -7.30 -3.14
C SER A 175 -9.33 -6.79 -4.15
N TYR A 176 -8.11 -7.29 -4.06
CA TYR A 176 -7.01 -6.82 -4.89
C TYR A 176 -7.29 -7.04 -6.39
N ILE A 177 -7.02 -6.00 -7.17
CA ILE A 177 -7.17 -5.95 -8.63
C ILE A 177 -5.77 -5.76 -9.22
N PRO A 178 -5.16 -6.82 -9.80
CA PRO A 178 -3.82 -6.72 -10.38
C PRO A 178 -3.82 -5.85 -11.64
N THR A 179 -2.74 -5.09 -11.83
CA THR A 179 -2.52 -4.22 -12.99
C THR A 179 -1.11 -4.39 -13.55
N SER A 180 -0.96 -4.22 -14.86
CA SER A 180 0.31 -4.32 -15.57
C SER A 180 0.31 -3.36 -16.76
N GLY A 181 0.76 -2.11 -16.53
CA GLY A 181 0.89 -1.05 -17.54
C GLY A 181 -0.26 -0.06 -17.63
N SER A 182 -1.43 -0.36 -17.07
CA SER A 182 -2.58 0.56 -17.04
C SER A 182 -3.52 0.22 -15.88
N SER A 183 -4.41 1.17 -15.54
CA SER A 183 -5.50 0.92 -14.60
C SER A 183 -6.43 -0.19 -15.10
N VAL A 184 -6.96 -0.98 -14.17
CA VAL A 184 -7.89 -2.10 -14.45
C VAL A 184 -9.15 -1.93 -13.62
N THR A 185 -10.31 -2.08 -14.28
CA THR A 185 -11.62 -2.08 -13.63
C THR A 185 -12.13 -3.51 -13.46
N ARG A 186 -12.46 -3.89 -12.22
CA ARG A 186 -13.26 -5.07 -11.92
C ARG A 186 -14.72 -4.67 -11.91
N VAL A 187 -15.53 -5.34 -12.71
CA VAL A 187 -16.99 -5.12 -12.76
C VAL A 187 -17.64 -5.56 -11.44
N GLN A 188 -18.78 -4.97 -11.13
CA GLN A 188 -19.58 -5.35 -9.97
C GLN A 188 -19.95 -6.84 -10.02
N ASP A 189 -19.86 -7.51 -8.88
CA ASP A 189 -20.35 -8.88 -8.76
C ASP A 189 -21.86 -8.94 -8.98
N GLN A 190 -22.29 -9.89 -9.81
CA GLN A 190 -23.72 -10.13 -10.05
C GLN A 190 -24.14 -11.44 -9.38
N TYR A 191 -25.16 -11.34 -8.55
CA TYR A 191 -25.81 -12.52 -7.95
C TYR A 191 -27.13 -12.78 -8.68
N SER A 192 -27.24 -13.94 -9.35
CA SER A 192 -28.51 -14.47 -9.83
C SER A 192 -28.92 -15.65 -8.95
N LYS A 193 -30.05 -15.52 -8.26
CA LYS A 193 -30.67 -16.65 -7.56
C LYS A 193 -31.41 -17.48 -8.60
N THR A 194 -30.86 -18.64 -8.98
CA THR A 194 -31.57 -19.65 -9.75
C THR A 194 -32.58 -20.41 -8.90
#